data_782fa29c75dd0b334b975a51ca90c11c
#
_entry.id   782fa29c75dd0b334b975a51ca90c11c
#
_cell.length_a   1.000
_cell.length_b   1.000
_cell.length_c   1.000
_cell.angle_alpha   90.00
_cell.angle_beta   90.00
_cell.angle_gamma   90.00
#
_symmetry.space_group_name_H-M   'P 1'
#
loop_
_entity.id
_entity.type
_entity.pdbx_description
1 polymer ?
#
loop_
_entity_poly.entity_id
_entity_poly.type
_entity_poly.pdbx_seq_one_letter_code
_entity_poly.pdbx_strand_id
1 'polypeptide(L)'
;MIKIERTSVMNFENAIRGARNPMNSWGRMDSHTEPDGTFVFGENDLSLAKRLCKAGTDHRKFIRQIFVSVDLTAPIYWWKEFDTYKVGTVANSTSTMHKIQAKTFEEADFSCDRMVPAAKESLMQTIGVLEKLRVEFVETKDKDLWYLSLIHI
;
A
#
# COMPACT_ATOMS: atom_id res chain seq x y z
N MET A 1 -1.93 -0.89 12.98
CA MET A 1 -2.27 -2.11 12.18
C MET A 1 -2.05 -1.80 10.69
N ILE A 2 -1.58 -2.76 9.88
CA ILE A 2 -1.47 -2.58 8.42
C ILE A 2 -2.79 -3.04 7.79
N LYS A 3 -3.35 -2.25 6.89
CA LYS A 3 -4.58 -2.54 6.16
C LYS A 3 -4.29 -2.49 4.66
N ILE A 4 -4.77 -3.49 3.93
CA ILE A 4 -4.62 -3.62 2.48
C ILE A 4 -6.01 -3.71 1.88
N GLU A 5 -6.33 -2.82 0.93
CA GLU A 5 -7.65 -2.72 0.31
C GLU A 5 -7.53 -2.50 -1.19
N ARG A 6 -8.64 -2.71 -1.91
CA ARG A 6 -8.77 -2.43 -3.35
C ARG A 6 -7.62 -3.01 -4.19
N THR A 7 -7.19 -4.23 -3.86
CA THR A 7 -6.14 -4.90 -4.62
C THR A 7 -6.62 -5.19 -6.04
N SER A 8 -5.86 -4.71 -7.02
CA SER A 8 -6.05 -5.02 -8.43
C SER A 8 -4.75 -5.56 -9.00
N VAL A 9 -4.83 -6.66 -9.71
CA VAL A 9 -3.67 -7.32 -10.33
C VAL A 9 -3.87 -7.35 -11.84
N MET A 10 -2.88 -6.87 -12.58
CA MET A 10 -2.97 -6.65 -14.01
C MET A 10 -1.88 -7.41 -14.77
N ASN A 11 -2.17 -7.71 -16.04
CA ASN A 11 -1.23 -8.26 -17.02
C ASN A 11 -0.81 -9.72 -16.78
N PHE A 12 -1.60 -10.50 -16.06
CA PHE A 12 -1.32 -11.92 -15.84
C PHE A 12 -1.21 -12.71 -17.15
N GLU A 13 -2.14 -12.51 -18.07
CA GLU A 13 -2.20 -13.26 -19.34
C GLU A 13 -0.91 -13.08 -20.14
N ASN A 14 -0.46 -11.83 -20.32
CA ASN A 14 0.77 -11.55 -21.06
C ASN A 14 2.01 -12.07 -20.33
N ALA A 15 2.03 -12.01 -19.00
CA ALA A 15 3.13 -12.53 -18.19
C ALA A 15 3.25 -14.05 -18.34
N ILE A 16 2.14 -14.77 -18.30
CA ILE A 16 2.09 -16.25 -18.50
C ILE A 16 2.45 -16.60 -19.94
N ARG A 17 1.91 -15.88 -20.92
CA ARG A 17 2.31 -16.04 -22.32
C ARG A 17 3.82 -15.87 -22.50
N GLY A 18 4.40 -14.82 -21.91
CA GLY A 18 5.83 -14.55 -21.91
C GLY A 18 6.65 -15.66 -21.24
N ALA A 19 6.15 -16.26 -20.17
CA ALA A 19 6.80 -17.40 -19.50
C ALA A 19 6.88 -18.65 -20.39
N ARG A 20 6.02 -18.77 -21.41
CA ARG A 20 6.02 -19.89 -22.36
C ARG A 20 6.91 -19.69 -23.59
N ASN A 21 7.42 -18.46 -23.81
CA ASN A 21 8.25 -18.13 -24.97
C ASN A 21 9.51 -19.02 -25.11
N PRO A 22 10.30 -19.28 -24.05
CA PRO A 22 11.55 -20.02 -24.19
C PRO A 22 11.39 -21.43 -24.79
N MET A 23 10.22 -22.04 -24.57
CA MET A 23 9.93 -23.41 -25.05
C MET A 23 8.90 -23.41 -26.18
N ASN A 24 8.54 -22.27 -26.72
CA ASN A 24 7.51 -22.13 -27.78
C ASN A 24 6.23 -22.92 -27.46
N SER A 25 5.83 -22.92 -26.18
CA SER A 25 4.77 -23.81 -25.67
C SER A 25 3.43 -23.11 -25.48
N TRP A 26 3.11 -22.11 -26.30
CA TRP A 26 1.86 -21.35 -26.23
C TRP A 26 0.61 -22.21 -26.43
N GLY A 27 0.67 -23.25 -27.24
CA GLY A 27 -0.44 -24.19 -27.43
C GLY A 27 -0.84 -24.99 -26.17
N ARG A 28 -0.06 -24.87 -25.07
CA ARG A 28 -0.38 -25.46 -23.76
C ARG A 28 -0.95 -24.43 -22.79
N MET A 29 -1.16 -23.19 -23.22
CA MET A 29 -1.76 -22.15 -22.40
C MET A 29 -3.23 -22.48 -22.17
N ASP A 30 -3.63 -22.56 -20.92
CA ASP A 30 -4.98 -22.90 -20.48
C ASP A 30 -5.60 -21.85 -19.53
N SER A 31 -4.87 -20.76 -19.30
CA SER A 31 -5.39 -19.59 -18.59
C SER A 31 -6.07 -18.62 -19.56
N HIS A 32 -7.07 -17.91 -19.10
CA HIS A 32 -7.81 -16.93 -19.88
C HIS A 32 -8.37 -15.81 -19.00
N THR A 33 -8.82 -14.75 -19.64
CA THR A 33 -9.52 -13.65 -18.96
C THR A 33 -10.99 -13.75 -19.29
N GLU A 34 -11.85 -13.78 -18.28
CA GLU A 34 -13.31 -13.77 -18.42
C GLU A 34 -13.81 -12.41 -18.92
N PRO A 35 -15.05 -12.35 -19.46
CA PRO A 35 -15.64 -11.09 -19.97
C PRO A 35 -15.74 -9.98 -18.89
N ASP A 36 -15.80 -10.32 -17.61
CA ASP A 36 -15.82 -9.40 -16.50
C ASP A 36 -14.42 -8.87 -16.10
N GLY A 37 -13.36 -9.31 -16.80
CA GLY A 37 -11.97 -8.96 -16.53
C GLY A 37 -11.27 -9.85 -15.50
N THR A 38 -11.95 -10.86 -14.95
CA THR A 38 -11.35 -11.81 -14.01
C THR A 38 -10.38 -12.74 -14.74
N PHE A 39 -9.13 -12.81 -14.27
CA PHE A 39 -8.15 -13.75 -14.80
C PHE A 39 -8.28 -15.10 -14.12
N VAL A 40 -8.50 -16.14 -14.93
CA VAL A 40 -8.61 -17.54 -14.47
C VAL A 40 -7.35 -18.30 -14.85
N PHE A 41 -6.66 -18.81 -13.82
CA PHE A 41 -5.49 -19.67 -14.02
C PHE A 41 -5.91 -21.08 -14.42
N GLY A 42 -5.40 -21.56 -15.56
CA GLY A 42 -5.42 -22.96 -15.90
C GLY A 42 -4.36 -23.77 -15.11
N GLU A 43 -4.58 -25.06 -14.98
CA GLU A 43 -3.69 -25.94 -14.20
C GLU A 43 -2.27 -26.02 -14.79
N ASN A 44 -2.15 -26.07 -16.13
CA ASN A 44 -0.86 -26.12 -16.81
C ASN A 44 -0.05 -24.83 -16.58
N ASP A 45 -0.70 -23.68 -16.66
CA ASP A 45 -0.06 -22.38 -16.46
C ASP A 45 0.32 -22.16 -15.01
N LEU A 46 -0.55 -22.53 -14.08
CA LEU A 46 -0.28 -22.44 -12.65
C LEU A 46 0.89 -23.35 -12.25
N SER A 47 0.94 -24.57 -12.78
CA SER A 47 2.04 -25.50 -12.57
C SER A 47 3.37 -24.96 -13.11
N LEU A 48 3.35 -24.38 -14.32
CA LEU A 48 4.52 -23.75 -14.93
C LEU A 48 4.99 -22.57 -14.07
N ALA A 49 4.09 -21.67 -13.69
CA ALA A 49 4.40 -20.49 -12.87
C ALA A 49 5.06 -20.90 -11.54
N LYS A 50 4.49 -21.88 -10.84
CA LYS A 50 5.04 -22.39 -9.58
C LYS A 50 6.45 -22.98 -9.76
N ARG A 51 6.70 -23.72 -10.84
CA ARG A 51 8.04 -24.28 -11.13
C ARG A 51 9.05 -23.19 -11.43
N LEU A 52 8.69 -22.20 -12.24
CA LEU A 52 9.57 -21.08 -12.58
C LEU A 52 9.89 -20.22 -11.34
N CYS A 53 8.92 -19.99 -10.47
CA CYS A 53 9.14 -19.28 -9.22
C CYS A 53 10.15 -19.97 -8.30
N LYS A 54 10.10 -21.31 -8.24
CA LYS A 54 11.03 -22.13 -7.43
C LYS A 54 12.43 -22.26 -8.05
N ALA A 55 12.54 -22.16 -9.38
CA ALA A 55 13.79 -22.38 -10.11
C ALA A 55 14.81 -21.22 -10.01
N GLY A 56 14.44 -20.12 -9.36
CA GLY A 56 15.36 -19.00 -9.10
C GLY A 56 15.03 -17.72 -9.86
N THR A 57 15.85 -16.70 -9.65
CA THR A 57 15.59 -15.32 -10.06
C THR A 57 15.46 -15.17 -11.58
N ASP A 58 16.31 -15.87 -12.35
CA ASP A 58 16.31 -15.77 -13.81
C ASP A 58 15.07 -16.41 -14.45
N HIS A 59 14.53 -17.44 -13.81
CA HIS A 59 13.37 -18.17 -14.31
C HIS A 59 12.05 -17.47 -13.95
N ARG A 60 11.98 -16.78 -12.81
CA ARG A 60 10.77 -16.07 -12.35
C ARG A 60 10.63 -14.65 -12.91
N LYS A 61 11.43 -14.25 -13.90
CA LYS A 61 11.38 -12.89 -14.49
C LYS A 61 10.02 -12.49 -15.06
N PHE A 62 9.16 -13.43 -15.43
CA PHE A 62 7.81 -13.17 -15.90
C PHE A 62 6.97 -12.41 -14.86
N ILE A 63 7.23 -12.60 -13.55
CA ILE A 63 6.54 -11.89 -12.46
C ILE A 63 6.74 -10.37 -12.57
N ARG A 64 7.86 -9.90 -13.14
CA ARG A 64 8.14 -8.47 -13.32
C ARG A 64 7.19 -7.78 -14.31
N GLN A 65 6.40 -8.56 -15.06
CA GLN A 65 5.38 -8.06 -15.97
C GLN A 65 4.00 -7.96 -15.31
N ILE A 66 3.86 -8.44 -14.09
CA ILE A 66 2.61 -8.40 -13.31
C ILE A 66 2.63 -7.13 -12.47
N PHE A 67 1.60 -6.30 -12.65
CA PHE A 67 1.42 -5.07 -11.88
C PHE A 67 0.37 -5.27 -10.81
N VAL A 68 0.65 -4.78 -9.61
CA VAL A 68 -0.27 -4.81 -8.48
C VAL A 68 -0.54 -3.38 -8.04
N SER A 69 -1.81 -2.99 -8.07
CA SER A 69 -2.29 -1.74 -7.48
C SER A 69 -3.04 -2.04 -6.20
N VAL A 70 -2.79 -1.29 -5.15
CA VAL A 70 -3.36 -1.55 -3.83
C VAL A 70 -3.44 -0.26 -3.03
N ASP A 71 -4.52 -0.09 -2.27
CA ASP A 71 -4.62 0.93 -1.23
C ASP A 71 -4.03 0.36 0.06
N LEU A 72 -3.05 1.05 0.63
CA LEU A 72 -2.30 0.60 1.79
C LEU A 72 -2.36 1.65 2.90
N THR A 73 -2.91 1.28 4.06
CA THR A 73 -2.84 2.07 5.28
C THR A 73 -1.85 1.43 6.23
N ALA A 74 -0.85 2.18 6.65
CA ALA A 74 0.19 1.69 7.57
C ALA A 74 0.76 2.84 8.42
N PRO A 75 1.34 2.54 9.60
CA PRO A 75 2.04 3.53 10.41
C PRO A 75 3.20 4.17 9.64
N ILE A 76 3.52 5.41 9.98
CA ILE A 76 4.56 6.18 9.26
C ILE A 76 5.95 5.54 9.33
N TYR A 77 6.28 4.86 10.42
CA TYR A 77 7.56 4.14 10.55
C TYR A 77 7.65 2.97 9.55
N TRP A 78 6.51 2.31 9.25
CA TRP A 78 6.45 1.25 8.24
C TRP A 78 6.70 1.83 6.84
N TRP A 79 6.10 2.98 6.53
CA TRP A 79 6.31 3.66 5.25
C TRP A 79 7.76 4.07 5.05
N LYS A 80 8.44 4.55 6.10
CA LYS A 80 9.86 4.89 6.04
C LYS A 80 10.74 3.71 5.66
N GLU A 81 10.42 2.52 6.16
CA GLU A 81 11.10 1.29 5.76
C GLU A 81 10.71 0.88 4.34
N PHE A 82 9.42 0.88 4.02
CA PHE A 82 8.92 0.49 2.71
C PHE A 82 9.48 1.37 1.58
N ASP A 83 9.67 2.65 1.80
CA ASP A 83 10.24 3.60 0.83
C ASP A 83 11.70 3.27 0.44
N THR A 84 12.36 2.39 1.14
CA THR A 84 13.69 1.89 0.75
C THR A 84 13.61 0.90 -0.42
N TYR A 85 12.45 0.26 -0.64
CA TYR A 85 12.19 -0.71 -1.72
C TYR A 85 11.65 -0.03 -2.97
N LYS A 86 12.45 0.85 -3.59
CA LYS A 86 11.98 1.72 -4.67
C LYS A 86 11.92 1.08 -6.06
N VAL A 87 12.57 -0.05 -6.25
CA VAL A 87 12.64 -0.68 -7.59
C VAL A 87 11.30 -1.28 -7.98
N GLY A 88 10.68 -0.73 -9.02
CA GLY A 88 9.38 -1.17 -9.52
C GLY A 88 8.20 -0.80 -8.63
N THR A 89 8.40 0.11 -7.67
CA THR A 89 7.36 0.57 -6.74
C THR A 89 7.10 2.05 -6.94
N VAL A 90 5.83 2.43 -7.05
CA VAL A 90 5.38 3.84 -7.12
C VAL A 90 4.33 4.04 -6.02
N ALA A 91 4.57 5.01 -5.14
CA ALA A 91 3.64 5.38 -4.08
C ALA A 91 3.03 6.76 -4.35
N ASN A 92 1.70 6.85 -4.24
CA ASN A 92 0.96 8.11 -4.19
C ASN A 92 0.31 8.19 -2.82
N SER A 93 0.78 9.11 -1.97
CA SER A 93 0.30 9.25 -0.59
C SER A 93 -0.69 10.39 -0.45
N THR A 94 -1.58 10.28 0.53
CA THR A 94 -2.37 11.42 0.99
C THR A 94 -1.43 12.45 1.62
N SER A 95 -1.52 13.68 1.15
CA SER A 95 -0.67 14.76 1.67
C SER A 95 -1.15 15.22 3.06
N THR A 96 -0.33 15.03 4.07
CA THR A 96 -0.58 15.60 5.41
C THR A 96 -0.59 17.13 5.36
N MET A 97 0.29 17.75 4.56
CA MET A 97 0.33 19.20 4.38
C MET A 97 -0.99 19.80 3.93
N HIS A 98 -1.77 19.08 3.12
CA HIS A 98 -3.01 19.61 2.55
C HIS A 98 -4.27 19.06 3.23
N LYS A 99 -4.16 17.98 3.98
CA LYS A 99 -5.32 17.25 4.49
C LYS A 99 -5.33 17.00 5.99
N ILE A 100 -4.26 17.33 6.71
CA ILE A 100 -4.18 17.05 8.14
C ILE A 100 -5.32 17.69 8.95
N GLN A 101 -5.76 18.88 8.53
CA GLN A 101 -6.87 19.59 9.19
C GLN A 101 -8.26 19.08 8.82
N ALA A 102 -8.39 18.22 7.80
CA ALA A 102 -9.68 17.83 7.28
C ALA A 102 -10.39 16.75 8.11
N LYS A 103 -9.67 16.08 9.02
CA LYS A 103 -10.18 15.02 9.88
C LYS A 103 -9.89 15.34 11.35
N THR A 104 -10.84 15.01 12.23
CA THR A 104 -10.63 15.00 13.69
C THR A 104 -9.54 14.01 14.05
N PHE A 105 -8.66 14.39 14.99
CA PHE A 105 -7.64 13.48 15.51
C PHE A 105 -8.23 12.50 16.51
N GLU A 106 -7.98 11.23 16.29
CA GLU A 106 -8.47 10.13 17.11
C GLU A 106 -7.32 9.23 17.57
N GLU A 107 -7.53 8.49 18.67
CA GLU A 107 -6.55 7.51 19.15
C GLU A 107 -6.12 6.53 18.05
N ALA A 108 -7.07 6.12 17.20
CA ALA A 108 -6.84 5.18 16.10
C ALA A 108 -5.86 5.68 15.02
N ASP A 109 -5.58 7.00 14.99
CA ASP A 109 -4.61 7.58 14.08
C ASP A 109 -3.15 7.34 14.54
N PHE A 110 -2.95 6.88 15.76
CA PHE A 110 -1.65 6.72 16.40
C PHE A 110 -1.35 5.25 16.73
N SER A 111 -0.10 4.84 16.56
CA SER A 111 0.36 3.49 16.97
C SER A 111 0.62 3.45 18.48
N CYS A 112 -0.43 3.23 19.26
CA CYS A 112 -0.38 3.23 20.72
C CYS A 112 -0.77 1.90 21.37
N ASP A 113 -0.94 0.82 20.59
CA ASP A 113 -1.44 -0.49 21.04
C ASP A 113 -0.61 -1.12 22.18
N ARG A 114 0.67 -0.79 22.27
CA ARG A 114 1.63 -1.35 23.25
C ARG A 114 2.13 -0.33 24.26
N MET A 115 1.51 0.83 24.34
CA MET A 115 1.89 1.87 25.29
C MET A 115 1.48 1.48 26.71
N VAL A 116 2.37 1.80 27.68
CA VAL A 116 1.98 1.72 29.10
C VAL A 116 0.92 2.77 29.42
N PRO A 117 0.03 2.54 30.41
CA PRO A 117 -1.10 3.42 30.69
C PRO A 117 -0.74 4.90 30.85
N ALA A 118 0.30 5.22 31.59
CA ALA A 118 0.73 6.60 31.81
C ALA A 118 1.17 7.30 30.52
N ALA A 119 1.86 6.59 29.63
CA ALA A 119 2.27 7.13 28.33
C ALA A 119 1.04 7.33 27.41
N LYS A 120 0.09 6.42 27.46
CA LYS A 120 -1.17 6.52 26.73
C LYS A 120 -1.99 7.73 27.18
N GLU A 121 -2.10 7.95 28.48
CA GLU A 121 -2.77 9.12 29.04
C GLU A 121 -2.14 10.43 28.56
N SER A 122 -0.81 10.53 28.60
CA SER A 122 -0.08 11.70 28.09
C SER A 122 -0.31 11.91 26.57
N LEU A 123 -0.35 10.83 25.79
CA LEU A 123 -0.68 10.91 24.37
C LEU A 123 -2.09 11.46 24.16
N MET A 124 -3.08 10.97 24.91
CA MET A 124 -4.47 11.42 24.79
C MET A 124 -4.64 12.89 25.16
N GLN A 125 -3.92 13.38 26.18
CA GLN A 125 -3.87 14.81 26.51
C GLN A 125 -3.28 15.63 25.34
N THR A 126 -2.19 15.16 24.74
CA THR A 126 -1.56 15.78 23.58
C THR A 126 -2.50 15.83 22.38
N ILE A 127 -3.17 14.73 22.06
CA ILE A 127 -4.19 14.67 20.99
C ILE A 127 -5.29 15.69 21.24
N GLY A 128 -5.75 15.84 22.49
CA GLY A 128 -6.76 16.83 22.84
C GLY A 128 -6.30 18.28 22.62
N VAL A 129 -5.03 18.58 22.84
CA VAL A 129 -4.46 19.91 22.52
C VAL A 129 -4.40 20.12 21.02
N LEU A 130 -3.88 19.14 20.28
CA LEU A 130 -3.77 19.21 18.82
C LEU A 130 -5.14 19.35 18.14
N GLU A 131 -6.17 18.69 18.65
CA GLU A 131 -7.53 18.82 18.13
C GLU A 131 -8.09 20.24 18.34
N LYS A 132 -7.85 20.86 19.50
CA LYS A 132 -8.23 22.26 19.73
C LYS A 132 -7.55 23.18 18.72
N LEU A 133 -6.25 23.04 18.51
CA LEU A 133 -5.50 23.84 17.53
C LEU A 133 -6.00 23.61 16.11
N ARG A 134 -6.36 22.37 15.77
CA ARG A 134 -6.97 22.05 14.47
C ARG A 134 -8.29 22.78 14.26
N VAL A 135 -9.19 22.75 15.24
CA VAL A 135 -10.47 23.45 15.19
C VAL A 135 -10.27 24.94 15.02
N GLU A 136 -9.39 25.54 15.83
CA GLU A 136 -9.06 26.96 15.75
C GLU A 136 -8.45 27.32 14.38
N PHE A 137 -7.56 26.51 13.84
CA PHE A 137 -7.05 26.68 12.48
C PHE A 137 -8.15 26.62 11.41
N VAL A 138 -9.09 25.69 11.54
CA VAL A 138 -10.20 25.57 10.58
C VAL A 138 -11.07 26.81 10.57
N GLU A 139 -11.27 27.44 11.73
CA GLU A 139 -12.08 28.66 11.90
C GLU A 139 -11.33 29.92 11.46
N THR A 140 -10.09 30.09 11.91
CA THR A 140 -9.33 31.32 11.74
C THR A 140 -8.47 31.37 10.48
N LYS A 141 -8.06 30.20 9.95
CA LYS A 141 -7.05 30.03 8.89
C LYS A 141 -5.69 30.62 9.26
N ASP A 142 -5.40 30.75 10.55
CA ASP A 142 -4.12 31.23 11.03
C ASP A 142 -3.02 30.22 10.70
N LYS A 143 -2.07 30.63 9.87
CA LYS A 143 -0.95 29.80 9.41
C LYS A 143 0.01 29.41 10.51
N ASP A 144 0.13 30.21 11.55
CA ASP A 144 1.03 29.92 12.67
C ASP A 144 0.51 28.72 13.45
N LEU A 145 -0.80 28.58 13.64
CA LEU A 145 -1.41 27.37 14.21
C LEU A 145 -1.12 26.13 13.39
N TRP A 146 -1.12 26.25 12.08
CA TRP A 146 -0.81 25.14 11.18
C TRP A 146 0.68 24.77 11.19
N TYR A 147 1.57 25.78 11.11
CA TYR A 147 3.02 25.56 11.07
C TYR A 147 3.58 25.01 12.39
N LEU A 148 3.15 25.54 13.52
CA LEU A 148 3.75 25.20 14.81
C LEU A 148 3.18 23.94 15.45
N SER A 149 2.02 23.48 15.02
CA SER A 149 1.34 22.36 15.68
C SER A 149 0.98 21.20 14.74
N LEU A 150 0.31 21.46 13.63
CA LEU A 150 -0.26 20.40 12.80
C LEU A 150 0.76 19.76 11.85
N ILE A 151 1.66 20.55 11.27
CA ILE A 151 2.61 20.04 10.26
C ILE A 151 3.70 19.15 10.87
N HIS A 152 3.98 19.28 12.16
CA HIS A 152 5.03 18.51 12.85
C HIS A 152 4.56 17.18 13.45
N ILE A 153 3.28 16.88 13.30
CA ILE A 153 2.72 15.60 13.68
C ILE A 153 3.06 14.56 12.63
#